data_d2b752df8477ea51698e2b2c4fe0c25e
#
_entry.id   d2b752df8477ea51698e2b2c4fe0c25e
#
_cell.length_a   1.000
_cell.length_b   1.000
_cell.length_c   1.000
_cell.angle_alpha   90.00
_cell.angle_beta   90.00
_cell.angle_gamma   90.00
#
_symmetry.space_group_name_H-M   'P 1'
#
loop_
_entity.id
_entity.type
_entity.pdbx_description
1 polymer ?
#
loop_
_entity_poly.entity_id
_entity_poly.type
_entity_poly.pdbx_seq_one_letter_code
_entity_poly.pdbx_strand_id
1 'polypeptide(L)'
;FIPATLSLVVVTKLWTNIFNPSYGFLNKLLQNVGFGTVSIAWLSDPRTALGSVIWIMVWQGFGWALLFYFSGLMTVPKELEEAATVDGANKFQLYTKIILPYMIPVIQSVIVIDVISSLKQMEMVYLSTEGGPGDLTQFIAVYLYQKAFRYSEYGYGNAISVIFVILAVVLTVLIQRLFAERSPLSRRKSL
;
A
#
# COMPACT_ATOMS: atom_id res chain seq x y z
N PHE A 1 13.82 -4.73 -3.10
CA PHE A 1 13.55 -3.77 -4.17
C PHE A 1 13.14 -4.42 -5.50
N ILE A 2 13.65 -5.62 -5.78
CA ILE A 2 13.37 -6.34 -7.05
C ILE A 2 11.87 -6.37 -7.42
N PRO A 3 10.91 -6.64 -6.51
CA PRO A 3 9.49 -6.65 -6.86
C PRO A 3 8.99 -5.34 -7.49
N ALA A 4 9.49 -4.21 -7.03
CA ALA A 4 9.10 -2.89 -7.50
C ALA A 4 9.60 -2.54 -8.91
N THR A 5 10.61 -3.29 -9.44
CA THR A 5 11.14 -3.09 -10.79
C THR A 5 10.42 -3.92 -11.85
N LEU A 6 9.62 -4.88 -11.43
CA LEU A 6 8.84 -5.72 -12.35
C LEU A 6 7.61 -4.98 -12.87
N SER A 7 7.27 -5.21 -14.14
CA SER A 7 6.02 -4.64 -14.67
C SER A 7 4.82 -5.23 -13.93
N LEU A 8 3.78 -4.43 -13.77
CA LEU A 8 2.56 -4.80 -13.06
C LEU A 8 1.89 -6.04 -13.68
N VAL A 9 1.90 -6.16 -14.99
CA VAL A 9 1.37 -7.33 -15.71
C VAL A 9 2.13 -8.60 -15.33
N VAL A 10 3.46 -8.54 -15.27
CA VAL A 10 4.30 -9.69 -14.88
C VAL A 10 4.05 -10.07 -13.43
N VAL A 11 3.98 -9.10 -12.54
CA VAL A 11 3.67 -9.33 -11.11
C VAL A 11 2.31 -9.99 -10.94
N THR A 12 1.28 -9.45 -11.60
CA THR A 12 -0.07 -10.00 -11.51
C THR A 12 -0.09 -11.43 -12.02
N LYS A 13 0.54 -11.71 -13.16
CA LYS A 13 0.60 -13.06 -13.72
C LYS A 13 1.39 -14.04 -12.85
N LEU A 14 2.49 -13.59 -12.26
CA LEU A 14 3.27 -14.37 -11.30
C LEU A 14 2.40 -14.82 -10.12
N TRP A 15 1.73 -13.86 -9.47
CA TRP A 15 0.90 -14.15 -8.31
C TRP A 15 -0.35 -14.94 -8.64
N THR A 16 -0.97 -14.72 -9.80
CA THR A 16 -2.09 -15.54 -10.28
C THR A 16 -1.68 -17.01 -10.41
N ASN A 17 -0.45 -17.29 -10.87
CA ASN A 17 0.07 -18.66 -10.92
C ASN A 17 0.40 -19.21 -9.53
N ILE A 18 0.98 -18.40 -8.61
CA ILE A 18 1.27 -18.80 -7.23
C ILE A 18 -0.04 -19.15 -6.48
N PHE A 19 -1.10 -18.38 -6.72
CA PHE A 19 -2.41 -18.55 -6.11
C PHE A 19 -3.34 -19.53 -6.84
N ASN A 20 -2.85 -20.20 -7.90
CA ASN A 20 -3.68 -21.13 -8.64
C ASN A 20 -4.15 -22.29 -7.75
N PRO A 21 -5.47 -22.63 -7.73
CA PRO A 21 -5.99 -23.67 -6.85
C PRO A 21 -5.45 -25.08 -7.16
N SER A 22 -5.16 -25.37 -8.42
CA SER A 22 -4.79 -26.72 -8.85
C SER A 22 -3.28 -27.00 -8.78
N TYR A 23 -2.45 -26.04 -9.23
CA TYR A 23 -0.99 -26.23 -9.33
C TYR A 23 -0.17 -25.16 -8.60
N GLY A 24 -0.84 -24.19 -7.97
CA GLY A 24 -0.20 -23.04 -7.36
C GLY A 24 0.74 -23.42 -6.23
N PHE A 25 1.88 -22.70 -6.17
CA PHE A 25 2.93 -22.93 -5.19
C PHE A 25 2.41 -22.84 -3.74
N LEU A 26 1.51 -21.88 -3.46
CA LEU A 26 1.04 -21.64 -2.10
C LEU A 26 0.22 -22.83 -1.56
N ASN A 27 -0.69 -23.36 -2.38
CA ASN A 27 -1.47 -24.55 -2.00
C ASN A 27 -0.57 -25.79 -1.81
N LYS A 28 0.42 -25.99 -2.68
CA LYS A 28 1.40 -27.07 -2.53
C LYS A 28 2.22 -26.93 -1.26
N LEU A 29 2.64 -25.72 -0.93
CA LEU A 29 3.38 -25.46 0.31
C LEU A 29 2.53 -25.82 1.54
N LEU A 30 1.25 -25.38 1.58
CA LEU A 30 0.33 -25.71 2.67
C LEU A 30 0.09 -27.21 2.81
N GLN A 31 -0.08 -27.93 1.70
CA GLN A 31 -0.20 -29.39 1.70
C GLN A 31 1.04 -30.08 2.31
N ASN A 32 2.24 -29.62 1.94
CA ASN A 32 3.50 -30.17 2.43
C ASN A 32 3.74 -29.90 3.93
N VAL A 33 3.20 -28.80 4.46
CA VAL A 33 3.35 -28.44 5.90
C VAL A 33 2.29 -29.13 6.78
N GLY A 34 1.43 -29.98 6.20
CA GLY A 34 0.50 -30.81 6.97
C GLY A 34 -0.94 -30.30 7.04
N PHE A 35 -1.31 -29.29 6.24
CA PHE A 35 -2.70 -28.84 6.15
C PHE A 35 -3.60 -29.75 5.27
N GLY A 36 -3.16 -30.94 4.94
CA GLY A 36 -3.92 -31.92 4.15
C GLY A 36 -4.10 -31.51 2.68
N THR A 37 -5.18 -31.98 2.03
CA THR A 37 -5.49 -31.67 0.64
C THR A 37 -6.18 -30.31 0.51
N VAL A 38 -5.48 -29.24 0.89
CA VAL A 38 -6.01 -27.88 0.76
C VAL A 38 -5.92 -27.42 -0.69
N SER A 39 -7.06 -26.99 -1.26
CA SER A 39 -7.14 -26.38 -2.58
C SER A 39 -7.95 -25.08 -2.48
N ILE A 40 -7.30 -24.02 -2.00
CA ILE A 40 -7.93 -22.70 -1.84
C ILE A 40 -7.85 -21.96 -3.18
N ALA A 41 -8.98 -21.44 -3.63
CA ALA A 41 -9.06 -20.58 -4.81
C ALA A 41 -8.83 -19.11 -4.39
N TRP A 42 -7.60 -18.77 -4.00
CA TRP A 42 -7.21 -17.53 -3.34
C TRP A 42 -7.79 -16.25 -3.93
N LEU A 43 -7.91 -16.16 -5.26
CA LEU A 43 -8.43 -14.99 -5.97
C LEU A 43 -9.92 -15.09 -6.29
N SER A 44 -10.55 -16.27 -6.10
CA SER A 44 -11.95 -16.51 -6.43
C SER A 44 -12.82 -16.87 -5.23
N ASP A 45 -12.21 -17.15 -4.06
CA ASP A 45 -12.95 -17.37 -2.82
C ASP A 45 -13.26 -16.02 -2.17
N PRO A 46 -14.54 -15.73 -1.84
CA PRO A 46 -14.94 -14.50 -1.18
C PRO A 46 -14.17 -14.16 0.13
N ARG A 47 -13.67 -15.18 0.81
CA ARG A 47 -12.95 -15.02 2.09
C ARG A 47 -11.50 -14.60 1.91
N THR A 48 -10.89 -14.92 0.77
CA THR A 48 -9.45 -14.73 0.55
C THR A 48 -9.13 -13.74 -0.55
N ALA A 49 -10.05 -13.48 -1.48
CA ALA A 49 -9.79 -12.70 -2.69
C ALA A 49 -9.24 -11.29 -2.39
N LEU A 50 -9.91 -10.54 -1.51
CA LEU A 50 -9.46 -9.18 -1.15
C LEU A 50 -8.09 -9.21 -0.49
N GLY A 51 -7.87 -10.12 0.47
CA GLY A 51 -6.57 -10.28 1.14
C GLY A 51 -5.46 -10.65 0.18
N SER A 52 -5.74 -11.51 -0.80
CA SER A 52 -4.78 -11.92 -1.83
C SER A 52 -4.39 -10.76 -2.74
N VAL A 53 -5.36 -9.94 -3.16
CA VAL A 53 -5.09 -8.73 -3.96
C VAL A 53 -4.25 -7.73 -3.17
N ILE A 54 -4.62 -7.46 -1.90
CA ILE A 54 -3.84 -6.57 -1.01
C ILE A 54 -2.41 -7.09 -0.83
N TRP A 55 -2.24 -8.40 -0.67
CA TRP A 55 -0.90 -9.00 -0.56
C TRP A 55 -0.03 -8.72 -1.79
N ILE A 56 -0.57 -8.88 -2.99
CA ILE A 56 0.16 -8.59 -4.23
C ILE A 56 0.58 -7.11 -4.26
N MET A 57 -0.33 -6.19 -3.90
CA MET A 57 -0.06 -4.76 -3.86
C MET A 57 1.06 -4.42 -2.86
N VAL A 58 0.97 -4.94 -1.64
CA VAL A 58 1.99 -4.72 -0.60
C VAL A 58 3.34 -5.28 -1.03
N TRP A 59 3.37 -6.50 -1.59
CA TRP A 59 4.60 -7.14 -2.05
C TRP A 59 5.30 -6.32 -3.14
N GLN A 60 4.55 -5.79 -4.10
CA GLN A 60 5.11 -4.95 -5.16
C GLN A 60 5.51 -3.56 -4.63
N GLY A 61 4.66 -2.94 -3.81
CA GLY A 61 4.88 -1.59 -3.28
C GLY A 61 5.97 -1.50 -2.22
N PHE A 62 6.28 -2.59 -1.53
CA PHE A 62 7.26 -2.62 -0.44
C PHE A 62 8.62 -2.00 -0.81
N GLY A 63 9.11 -2.27 -2.03
CA GLY A 63 10.39 -1.75 -2.49
C GLY A 63 10.44 -0.22 -2.60
N TRP A 64 9.35 0.41 -3.02
CA TRP A 64 9.23 1.86 -3.09
C TRP A 64 9.21 2.49 -1.71
N ALA A 65 8.36 1.99 -0.83
CA ALA A 65 8.29 2.46 0.56
C ALA A 65 9.64 2.34 1.26
N LEU A 66 10.34 1.22 1.07
CA LEU A 66 11.68 0.99 1.61
C LEU A 66 12.67 2.08 1.18
N LEU A 67 12.69 2.48 -0.09
CA LEU A 67 13.59 3.53 -0.57
C LEU A 67 13.31 4.88 0.07
N PHE A 68 12.04 5.27 0.18
CA PHE A 68 11.67 6.52 0.82
C PHE A 68 12.07 6.55 2.30
N TYR A 69 11.77 5.48 3.03
CA TYR A 69 12.16 5.40 4.44
C TYR A 69 13.67 5.34 4.62
N PHE A 70 14.38 4.60 3.77
CA PHE A 70 15.83 4.55 3.82
C PHE A 70 16.46 5.93 3.52
N SER A 71 16.00 6.61 2.48
CA SER A 71 16.42 7.97 2.17
C SER A 71 16.14 8.93 3.33
N GLY A 72 14.95 8.83 3.94
CA GLY A 72 14.60 9.62 5.12
C GLY A 72 15.52 9.36 6.31
N LEU A 73 15.87 8.10 6.58
CA LEU A 73 16.82 7.76 7.63
C LEU A 73 18.20 8.38 7.41
N MET A 74 18.66 8.45 6.15
CA MET A 74 19.95 9.06 5.83
C MET A 74 19.97 10.58 6.01
N THR A 75 18.83 11.23 6.16
CA THR A 75 18.76 12.68 6.45
C THR A 75 18.86 13.01 7.94
N VAL A 76 18.81 12.01 8.81
CA VAL A 76 18.95 12.21 10.25
C VAL A 76 20.40 12.61 10.57
N PRO A 77 20.64 13.79 11.19
CA PRO A 77 21.99 14.21 11.55
C PRO A 77 22.61 13.24 12.57
N LYS A 78 23.84 12.82 12.34
CA LYS A 78 24.57 11.93 13.25
C LYS A 78 24.79 12.55 14.63
N GLU A 79 24.91 13.87 14.69
CA GLU A 79 25.06 14.64 15.92
C GLU A 79 23.90 14.40 16.89
N LEU A 80 22.68 14.17 16.38
CA LEU A 80 21.52 13.84 17.23
C LEU A 80 21.64 12.43 17.83
N GLU A 81 22.17 11.48 17.08
CA GLU A 81 22.40 10.12 17.57
C GLU A 81 23.53 10.09 18.60
N GLU A 82 24.62 10.82 18.35
CA GLU A 82 25.76 10.94 19.24
C GLU A 82 25.37 11.64 20.55
N ALA A 83 24.65 12.77 20.48
CA ALA A 83 24.16 13.47 21.65
C ALA A 83 23.26 12.59 22.52
N ALA A 84 22.32 11.87 21.89
CA ALA A 84 21.46 10.93 22.61
C ALA A 84 22.24 9.79 23.28
N THR A 85 23.30 9.33 22.64
CA THR A 85 24.14 8.27 23.19
C THR A 85 24.93 8.78 24.41
N VAL A 86 25.43 10.01 24.36
CA VAL A 86 26.10 10.68 25.50
C VAL A 86 25.12 10.88 26.66
N ASP A 87 23.84 11.21 26.36
CA ASP A 87 22.77 11.35 27.36
C ASP A 87 22.30 9.98 27.92
N GLY A 88 22.90 8.87 27.50
CA GLY A 88 22.59 7.52 28.01
C GLY A 88 21.34 6.88 27.43
N ALA A 89 20.85 7.38 26.28
CA ALA A 89 19.70 6.78 25.61
C ALA A 89 20.05 5.37 25.09
N ASN A 90 19.20 4.39 25.41
CA ASN A 90 19.31 3.07 24.79
C ASN A 90 18.77 3.10 23.34
N LYS A 91 19.05 2.05 22.55
CA LYS A 91 18.65 1.96 21.14
C LYS A 91 17.14 2.18 20.94
N PHE A 92 16.30 1.60 21.78
CA PHE A 92 14.86 1.77 21.67
C PHE A 92 14.44 3.24 21.91
N GLN A 93 15.04 3.91 22.90
CA GLN A 93 14.80 5.33 23.15
C GLN A 93 15.30 6.21 22.00
N LEU A 94 16.48 5.91 21.44
CA LEU A 94 17.01 6.59 20.27
C LEU A 94 16.03 6.53 19.09
N TYR A 95 15.57 5.31 18.73
CA TYR A 95 14.64 5.16 17.61
C TYR A 95 13.28 5.80 17.88
N THR A 96 12.68 5.59 19.04
CA THR A 96 11.31 6.04 19.31
C THR A 96 11.19 7.52 19.65
N LYS A 97 12.21 8.11 20.32
CA LYS A 97 12.14 9.48 20.80
C LYS A 97 12.87 10.50 19.90
N ILE A 98 13.78 10.05 19.03
CA ILE A 98 14.60 10.92 18.20
C ILE A 98 14.41 10.64 16.72
N ILE A 99 14.75 9.44 16.25
CA ILE A 99 14.74 9.11 14.82
C ILE A 99 13.32 9.12 14.28
N LEU A 100 12.39 8.40 14.89
CA LEU A 100 11.01 8.30 14.42
C LEU A 100 10.29 9.66 14.38
N PRO A 101 10.36 10.51 15.41
CA PRO A 101 9.82 11.87 15.35
C PRO A 101 10.46 12.75 14.26
N TYR A 102 11.77 12.61 14.04
CA TYR A 102 12.46 13.33 12.97
C TYR A 102 11.96 12.89 11.58
N MET A 103 11.64 11.62 11.43
CA MET A 103 11.13 11.04 10.17
C MET A 103 9.64 11.30 9.91
N ILE A 104 8.88 11.88 10.82
CA ILE A 104 7.44 12.13 10.64
C ILE A 104 7.10 12.78 9.28
N PRO A 105 7.83 13.79 8.77
CA PRO A 105 7.52 14.39 7.47
C PRO A 105 7.67 13.42 6.31
N VAL A 106 8.67 12.53 6.37
CA VAL A 106 8.88 11.48 5.36
C VAL A 106 7.78 10.44 5.43
N ILE A 107 7.46 9.97 6.65
CA ILE A 107 6.38 9.01 6.89
C ILE A 107 5.04 9.56 6.38
N GLN A 108 4.74 10.81 6.67
CA GLN A 108 3.54 11.49 6.18
C GLN A 108 3.47 11.50 4.65
N SER A 109 4.58 11.85 4.00
CA SER A 109 4.65 11.90 2.53
C SER A 109 4.42 10.53 1.92
N VAL A 110 5.03 9.48 2.47
CA VAL A 110 4.85 8.09 2.00
C VAL A 110 3.40 7.65 2.19
N ILE A 111 2.79 7.89 3.34
CA ILE A 111 1.39 7.53 3.60
C ILE A 111 0.44 8.23 2.61
N VAL A 112 0.65 9.52 2.32
CA VAL A 112 -0.17 10.25 1.34
C VAL A 112 -0.03 9.63 -0.05
N ILE A 113 1.20 9.32 -0.48
CA ILE A 113 1.47 8.68 -1.78
C ILE A 113 0.79 7.31 -1.83
N ASP A 114 0.93 6.48 -0.79
CA ASP A 114 0.37 5.14 -0.74
C ASP A 114 -1.17 5.16 -0.75
N VAL A 115 -1.81 6.07 -0.03
CA VAL A 115 -3.26 6.23 -0.03
C VAL A 115 -3.76 6.64 -1.42
N ILE A 116 -3.13 7.63 -2.06
CA ILE A 116 -3.52 8.05 -3.41
C ILE A 116 -3.29 6.92 -4.41
N SER A 117 -2.16 6.21 -4.32
CA SER A 117 -1.82 5.10 -5.21
C SER A 117 -2.79 3.94 -5.05
N SER A 118 -3.19 3.60 -3.82
CA SER A 118 -4.17 2.53 -3.57
C SER A 118 -5.55 2.86 -4.12
N LEU A 119 -5.99 4.12 -4.00
CA LEU A 119 -7.25 4.57 -4.58
C LEU A 119 -7.25 4.47 -6.11
N LYS A 120 -6.12 4.80 -6.74
CA LYS A 120 -5.96 4.77 -8.21
C LYS A 120 -5.70 3.37 -8.75
N GLN A 121 -5.51 2.38 -7.89
CA GLN A 121 -5.13 1.03 -8.29
C GLN A 121 -6.27 0.36 -9.06
N MET A 122 -6.11 0.28 -10.36
CA MET A 122 -7.06 -0.37 -11.27
C MET A 122 -6.45 -1.62 -11.92
N GLU A 123 -5.25 -1.47 -12.50
CA GLU A 123 -4.67 -2.46 -13.41
C GLU A 123 -4.45 -3.81 -12.74
N MET A 124 -3.86 -3.85 -11.54
CA MET A 124 -3.59 -5.09 -10.81
C MET A 124 -4.89 -5.81 -10.45
N VAL A 125 -5.88 -5.06 -9.94
CA VAL A 125 -7.18 -5.62 -9.56
C VAL A 125 -7.91 -6.14 -10.79
N TYR A 126 -7.93 -5.36 -11.87
CA TYR A 126 -8.56 -5.75 -13.13
C TYR A 126 -7.93 -6.99 -13.76
N LEU A 127 -6.59 -7.07 -13.75
CA LEU A 127 -5.85 -8.22 -14.32
C LEU A 127 -5.90 -9.47 -13.43
N SER A 128 -6.14 -9.33 -12.11
CA SER A 128 -6.16 -10.48 -11.20
C SER A 128 -7.56 -11.06 -10.98
N THR A 129 -8.55 -10.21 -10.74
CA THR A 129 -9.90 -10.60 -10.30
C THR A 129 -11.03 -9.94 -11.09
N GLU A 130 -10.75 -8.94 -11.93
CA GLU A 130 -11.74 -8.09 -12.60
C GLU A 130 -12.74 -7.42 -11.63
N GLY A 131 -12.39 -7.33 -10.32
CA GLY A 131 -13.28 -6.83 -9.27
C GLY A 131 -14.03 -7.90 -8.49
N GLY A 132 -13.97 -9.19 -8.96
CA GLY A 132 -14.67 -10.32 -8.34
C GLY A 132 -13.94 -10.95 -7.14
N PRO A 133 -14.54 -11.96 -6.50
CA PRO A 133 -15.89 -12.48 -6.74
C PRO A 133 -16.98 -11.52 -6.17
N GLY A 134 -18.11 -11.40 -6.89
CA GLY A 134 -19.27 -10.64 -6.40
C GLY A 134 -18.95 -9.21 -5.96
N ASP A 135 -18.11 -8.49 -6.68
CA ASP A 135 -17.64 -7.11 -6.42
C ASP A 135 -16.80 -6.92 -5.16
N LEU A 136 -16.37 -7.98 -4.47
CA LEU A 136 -15.60 -7.89 -3.22
C LEU A 136 -14.20 -7.29 -3.38
N THR A 137 -13.63 -7.33 -4.56
CA THR A 137 -12.35 -6.69 -4.89
C THR A 137 -12.55 -5.51 -5.84
N GLN A 138 -13.77 -4.98 -5.97
CA GLN A 138 -14.06 -3.88 -6.88
C GLN A 138 -13.60 -2.54 -6.29
N PHE A 139 -12.41 -2.10 -6.66
CA PHE A 139 -11.90 -0.80 -6.31
C PHE A 139 -12.60 0.30 -7.13
N ILE A 140 -12.67 1.51 -6.59
CA ILE A 140 -13.35 2.65 -7.26
C ILE A 140 -12.82 2.86 -8.68
N ALA A 141 -11.51 2.74 -8.89
CA ALA A 141 -10.88 2.90 -10.20
C ALA A 141 -11.30 1.79 -11.19
N VAL A 142 -11.47 0.55 -10.73
CA VAL A 142 -11.98 -0.56 -11.54
C VAL A 142 -13.43 -0.32 -11.93
N TYR A 143 -14.26 0.07 -10.96
CA TYR A 143 -15.67 0.37 -11.16
C TYR A 143 -15.87 1.50 -12.18
N LEU A 144 -15.11 2.59 -12.02
CA LEU A 144 -15.09 3.71 -12.96
C LEU A 144 -14.74 3.26 -14.37
N TYR A 145 -13.67 2.47 -14.52
CA TYR A 145 -13.25 1.97 -15.82
C TYR A 145 -14.32 1.09 -16.47
N GLN A 146 -14.90 0.16 -15.72
CA GLN A 146 -15.96 -0.70 -16.22
C GLN A 146 -17.19 0.12 -16.67
N LYS A 147 -17.63 1.09 -15.86
CA LYS A 147 -18.78 1.94 -16.21
C LYS A 147 -18.51 2.80 -17.44
N ALA A 148 -17.38 3.50 -17.47
CA ALA A 148 -17.07 4.40 -18.58
C ALA A 148 -16.77 3.64 -19.88
N PHE A 149 -15.92 2.60 -19.85
CA PHE A 149 -15.35 2.01 -21.07
C PHE A 149 -15.94 0.66 -21.43
N ARG A 150 -16.35 -0.17 -20.47
CA ARG A 150 -16.93 -1.48 -20.76
C ARG A 150 -18.44 -1.41 -21.02
N TYR A 151 -19.14 -0.54 -20.27
CA TYR A 151 -20.59 -0.35 -20.41
C TYR A 151 -20.96 0.89 -21.18
N SER A 152 -19.99 1.73 -21.61
CA SER A 152 -20.22 2.98 -22.36
C SER A 152 -21.09 4.00 -21.61
N GLU A 153 -21.18 3.89 -20.27
CA GLU A 153 -21.92 4.82 -19.40
C GLU A 153 -21.04 6.04 -19.04
N TYR A 154 -20.63 6.83 -20.05
CA TYR A 154 -19.66 7.92 -19.86
C TYR A 154 -20.09 8.98 -18.83
N GLY A 155 -21.39 9.34 -18.83
CA GLY A 155 -21.91 10.31 -17.86
C GLY A 155 -21.77 9.82 -16.41
N TYR A 156 -22.06 8.55 -16.18
CA TYR A 156 -21.93 7.92 -14.87
C TYR A 156 -20.45 7.76 -14.46
N GLY A 157 -19.60 7.32 -15.40
CA GLY A 157 -18.15 7.28 -15.18
C GLY A 157 -17.55 8.64 -14.81
N ASN A 158 -17.97 9.72 -15.47
CA ASN A 158 -17.54 11.07 -15.13
C ASN A 158 -18.01 11.49 -13.73
N ALA A 159 -19.23 11.16 -13.33
CA ALA A 159 -19.71 11.43 -11.98
C ALA A 159 -18.88 10.71 -10.91
N ILE A 160 -18.55 9.43 -11.14
CA ILE A 160 -17.65 8.67 -10.25
C ILE A 160 -16.27 9.33 -10.19
N SER A 161 -15.74 9.82 -11.32
CA SER A 161 -14.43 10.50 -11.36
C SER A 161 -14.40 11.74 -10.48
N VAL A 162 -15.47 12.55 -10.50
CA VAL A 162 -15.59 13.73 -9.64
C VAL A 162 -15.60 13.36 -8.16
N ILE A 163 -16.42 12.36 -7.79
CA ILE A 163 -16.49 11.86 -6.41
C ILE A 163 -15.12 11.33 -5.98
N PHE A 164 -14.45 10.60 -6.87
CA PHE A 164 -13.12 10.06 -6.62
C PHE A 164 -12.08 11.16 -6.32
N VAL A 165 -12.06 12.22 -7.11
CA VAL A 165 -11.15 13.37 -6.89
C VAL A 165 -11.45 14.04 -5.56
N ILE A 166 -12.72 14.30 -5.24
CA ILE A 166 -13.12 14.87 -3.95
C ILE A 166 -12.65 13.98 -2.80
N LEU A 167 -12.88 12.68 -2.89
CA LEU A 167 -12.43 11.71 -1.88
C LEU A 167 -10.91 11.77 -1.68
N ALA A 168 -10.14 11.76 -2.77
CA ALA A 168 -8.69 11.81 -2.72
C ALA A 168 -8.18 13.10 -2.06
N VAL A 169 -8.79 14.26 -2.40
CA VAL A 169 -8.45 15.55 -1.78
C VAL A 169 -8.78 15.55 -0.29
N VAL A 170 -9.98 15.09 0.09
CA VAL A 170 -10.41 15.04 1.49
C VAL A 170 -9.48 14.15 2.31
N LEU A 171 -9.17 12.95 1.83
CA LEU A 171 -8.25 12.03 2.52
C LEU A 171 -6.86 12.64 2.65
N THR A 172 -6.34 13.28 1.60
CA THR A 172 -5.03 13.93 1.63
C THR A 172 -4.98 15.03 2.69
N VAL A 173 -6.00 15.90 2.71
CA VAL A 173 -6.08 16.99 3.69
C VAL A 173 -6.23 16.45 5.11
N LEU A 174 -7.03 15.40 5.32
CA LEU A 174 -7.18 14.76 6.63
C LEU A 174 -5.85 14.18 7.12
N ILE A 175 -5.14 13.44 6.28
CA ILE A 175 -3.82 12.88 6.64
C ILE A 175 -2.86 14.01 6.97
N GLN A 176 -2.77 15.04 6.14
CA GLN A 176 -1.89 16.18 6.40
C GLN A 176 -2.19 16.87 7.73
N ARG A 177 -3.46 17.06 8.08
CA ARG A 177 -3.86 17.67 9.37
C ARG A 177 -3.47 16.77 10.55
N LEU A 178 -3.73 15.47 10.47
CA LEU A 178 -3.38 14.51 11.54
C LEU A 178 -1.87 14.50 11.86
N PHE A 179 -1.03 14.69 10.84
CA PHE A 179 0.43 14.71 11.01
C PHE A 179 0.97 16.10 11.32
N ALA A 180 0.30 17.19 10.90
CA ALA A 180 0.74 18.56 11.19
C ALA A 180 0.83 18.83 12.70
N GLU A 181 -0.08 18.27 13.49
CA GLU A 181 -0.08 18.39 14.95
C GLU A 181 1.07 17.63 15.63
N ARG A 182 1.65 16.63 14.95
CA ARG A 182 2.72 15.77 15.49
C ARG A 182 4.12 16.16 15.04
N SER A 183 4.26 17.09 14.09
CA SER A 183 5.56 17.50 13.56
C SER A 183 6.27 18.44 14.54
N PRO A 184 7.51 18.12 14.99
CA PRO A 184 8.28 19.00 15.87
C PRO A 184 8.61 20.36 15.26
N LEU A 185 8.55 20.48 13.93
CA LEU A 185 8.79 21.74 13.21
C LEU A 185 7.65 22.74 13.33
N SER A 186 6.43 22.33 13.69
CA SER A 186 5.31 23.24 13.91
C SER A 186 5.44 24.07 15.21
N ARG A 187 6.14 23.55 16.22
CA ARG A 187 6.38 24.25 17.49
C ARG A 187 7.38 25.41 17.38
N ARG A 188 8.17 25.51 16.31
CA ARG A 188 9.12 26.60 16.09
C ARG A 188 8.50 27.86 15.44
N LYS A 189 7.28 27.81 14.96
CA LYS A 189 6.59 28.98 14.36
C LYS A 189 5.71 29.74 15.36
N SER A 190 5.61 29.31 16.59
CA SER A 190 4.83 29.98 17.67
C SER A 190 5.71 30.64 18.75
N LEU A 191 6.99 30.85 18.49
CA LEU A 191 7.93 31.67 19.24
C LEU A 191 8.53 32.75 18.33
#